data_3b7347584af4b6d07218b5fc869a5bde
#
_entry.id   3b7347584af4b6d07218b5fc869a5bde
#
_cell.length_a   1.000
_cell.length_b   1.000
_cell.length_c   1.000
_cell.angle_alpha   90.00
_cell.angle_beta   90.00
_cell.angle_gamma   90.00
#
_symmetry.space_group_name_H-M   'P 1'
#
loop_
_entity.id
_entity.type
_entity.pdbx_description
1 polymer ?
#
loop_
_entity_poly.entity_id
_entity_poly.type
_entity_poly.pdbx_seq_one_letter_code
_entity_poly.pdbx_strand_id
1 'polypeptide(L)'
;MKIKCLSCNDIIESKYRHNLVNCKCGNCYIDGGQDYLHFGGKDFDKILILFDDSTEILASDEKEYKNKYEEWEDNKKKELAKNESINN
;
A
#
# COMPACT_ATOMS: atom_id res chain seq x y z
N MET A 1 -3.07 -4.03 0.20
CA MET A 1 -1.64 -3.67 0.33
C MET A 1 -1.33 -3.25 1.75
N LYS A 2 -0.20 -3.69 2.27
CA LYS A 2 0.28 -3.38 3.61
C LYS A 2 1.68 -2.83 3.53
N ILE A 3 2.17 -2.22 4.61
CA ILE A 3 3.58 -1.87 4.71
C ILE A 3 4.14 -2.37 6.05
N LYS A 4 5.41 -2.73 6.04
CA LYS A 4 6.14 -3.14 7.22
C LYS A 4 7.21 -2.13 7.57
N CYS A 5 7.22 -1.67 8.80
CA CYS A 5 8.30 -0.82 9.29
C CYS A 5 9.47 -1.69 9.73
N LEU A 6 10.62 -1.55 9.09
CA LEU A 6 11.80 -2.35 9.41
C LEU A 6 12.50 -1.89 10.70
N SER A 7 12.15 -0.71 11.20
CA SER A 7 12.68 -0.20 12.48
C SER A 7 12.00 -0.85 13.69
N CYS A 8 10.68 -1.06 13.63
CA CYS A 8 9.93 -1.64 14.76
C CYS A 8 9.25 -2.96 14.42
N ASN A 9 9.39 -3.44 13.18
CA ASN A 9 8.78 -4.67 12.66
C ASN A 9 7.25 -4.68 12.68
N ASP A 10 6.62 -3.53 12.82
CA ASP A 10 5.17 -3.41 12.78
C ASP A 10 4.65 -3.50 11.34
N ILE A 11 3.57 -4.24 11.13
CA ILE A 11 2.90 -4.33 9.83
C ILE A 11 1.57 -3.58 9.97
N ILE A 12 1.37 -2.58 9.10
CA ILE A 12 0.20 -1.72 9.15
C ILE A 12 -0.56 -1.75 7.82
N GLU A 13 -1.87 -1.59 7.91
CA GLU A 13 -2.77 -1.60 6.77
C GLU A 13 -3.86 -0.55 6.98
N SER A 14 -4.14 0.25 5.94
CA SER A 14 -5.30 1.12 5.93
C SER A 14 -6.47 0.37 5.30
N LYS A 15 -7.56 0.19 6.04
CA LYS A 15 -8.67 -0.65 5.63
C LYS A 15 -9.74 0.10 4.85
N TYR A 16 -9.86 1.39 5.08
CA TYR A 16 -10.87 2.20 4.44
C TYR A 16 -10.35 3.63 4.21
N ARG A 17 -11.11 4.40 3.44
CA ARG A 17 -10.78 5.79 3.12
C ARG A 17 -10.67 6.62 4.40
N HIS A 18 -9.65 7.48 4.48
CA HIS A 18 -9.35 8.31 5.65
C HIS A 18 -8.97 7.53 6.91
N ASN A 19 -8.53 6.29 6.74
CA ASN A 19 -8.02 5.48 7.84
C ASN A 19 -6.49 5.58 7.91
N LEU A 20 -6.01 6.61 8.58
CA LEU A 20 -4.58 6.82 8.80
C LEU A 20 -4.07 5.90 9.91
N VAL A 21 -3.07 5.08 9.58
CA VAL A 21 -2.45 4.16 10.51
C VAL A 21 -0.94 4.40 10.55
N ASN A 22 -0.40 4.60 11.75
CA ASN A 22 1.03 4.78 11.97
C ASN A 22 1.63 3.52 12.59
N CYS A 23 2.91 3.25 12.28
CA CYS A 23 3.62 2.16 12.97
C CYS A 23 3.98 2.56 14.41
N LYS A 24 4.37 1.57 15.22
CA LYS A 24 4.67 1.78 16.65
C LYS A 24 5.73 2.84 16.91
N CYS A 25 6.79 2.89 16.08
CA CYS A 25 7.87 3.85 16.27
C CYS A 25 7.61 5.20 15.59
N GLY A 26 6.50 5.33 14.84
CA GLY A 26 6.16 6.55 14.13
C GLY A 26 6.98 6.82 12.87
N ASN A 27 7.82 5.87 12.43
CA ASN A 27 8.63 6.06 11.22
C ASN A 27 7.79 6.11 9.95
N CYS A 28 6.73 5.32 9.86
CA CYS A 28 5.94 5.22 8.64
C CYS A 28 4.44 5.23 8.93
N TYR A 29 3.68 5.54 7.88
CA TYR A 29 2.22 5.58 7.93
C TYR A 29 1.63 5.06 6.63
N ILE A 30 0.36 4.65 6.68
CA ILE A 30 -0.44 4.27 5.51
C ILE A 30 -1.85 4.84 5.70
N ASP A 31 -2.45 5.32 4.63
CA ASP A 31 -3.75 5.98 4.66
C ASP A 31 -4.50 5.76 3.34
N GLY A 32 -5.82 5.86 3.37
CA GLY A 32 -6.66 5.89 2.19
C GLY A 32 -7.30 4.59 1.75
N GLY A 33 -7.04 3.50 2.46
CA GLY A 33 -7.63 2.20 2.13
C GLY A 33 -7.23 1.69 0.75
N GLN A 34 -8.19 1.14 0.01
CA GLN A 34 -7.92 0.56 -1.31
C GLN A 34 -8.17 1.55 -2.45
N ASP A 35 -8.95 2.59 -2.22
CA ASP A 35 -9.35 3.54 -3.26
C ASP A 35 -8.39 4.71 -3.40
N TYR A 36 -7.77 5.12 -2.33
CA TYR A 36 -7.00 6.35 -2.27
C TYR A 36 -5.75 6.18 -1.42
N LEU A 37 -4.98 5.15 -1.74
CA LEU A 37 -3.85 4.71 -0.91
C LEU A 37 -2.66 5.65 -0.96
N HIS A 38 -2.24 6.10 0.22
CA HIS A 38 -1.01 6.86 0.44
C HIS A 38 -0.19 6.20 1.52
N PHE A 39 1.10 6.23 1.37
CA PHE A 39 2.01 5.79 2.42
C PHE A 39 3.27 6.66 2.41
N GLY A 40 3.96 6.69 3.52
CA GLY A 40 5.20 7.44 3.63
C GLY A 40 5.87 7.23 4.97
N GLY A 41 6.94 7.96 5.20
CA GLY A 41 7.67 7.88 6.44
C GLY A 41 8.95 8.71 6.43
N LYS A 42 9.69 8.66 7.52
CA LYS A 42 10.94 9.41 7.68
C LYS A 42 12.09 8.78 6.90
N ASP A 43 12.09 7.46 6.77
CA ASP A 43 13.16 6.71 6.13
C ASP A 43 12.59 5.62 5.24
N PHE A 44 12.61 5.83 3.93
CA PHE A 44 12.08 4.87 2.95
C PHE A 44 12.88 3.57 2.90
N ASP A 45 14.15 3.57 3.31
CA ASP A 45 14.95 2.34 3.42
C ASP A 45 14.43 1.41 4.52
N LYS A 46 13.58 1.92 5.40
CA LYS A 46 12.97 1.17 6.49
C LYS A 46 11.50 0.84 6.26
N ILE A 47 11.01 1.04 5.04
CA ILE A 47 9.63 0.73 4.68
C ILE A 47 9.62 -0.38 3.63
N LEU A 48 9.02 -1.52 3.98
CA LEU A 48 8.84 -2.64 3.06
C LEU A 48 7.38 -2.70 2.63
N ILE A 49 7.13 -2.62 1.33
CA ILE A 49 5.78 -2.65 0.78
C ILE A 49 5.38 -4.10 0.55
N LEU A 50 4.26 -4.51 1.14
CA LEU A 50 3.73 -5.87 1.04
C LEU A 50 2.50 -5.86 0.14
N PHE A 51 2.66 -6.38 -1.08
CA PHE A 51 1.56 -6.46 -2.03
C PHE A 51 0.68 -7.68 -1.76
N ASP A 52 -0.56 -7.63 -2.24
CA ASP A 52 -1.55 -8.69 -2.00
C ASP A 52 -1.16 -10.04 -2.58
N ASP A 53 -0.29 -10.05 -3.59
CA ASP A 53 0.22 -11.28 -4.22
C ASP A 53 1.48 -11.84 -3.54
N SER A 54 1.79 -11.37 -2.34
CA SER A 54 2.96 -11.74 -1.54
C SER A 54 4.29 -11.17 -2.05
N THR A 55 4.28 -10.25 -3.00
CA THR A 55 5.48 -9.53 -3.44
C THR A 55 5.90 -8.51 -2.38
N GLU A 56 7.18 -8.44 -2.08
CA GLU A 56 7.75 -7.50 -1.12
C GLU A 56 8.78 -6.62 -1.81
N ILE A 57 8.61 -5.30 -1.75
CA ILE A 57 9.52 -4.34 -2.39
C ILE A 57 9.81 -3.20 -1.41
N LEU A 58 11.08 -2.83 -1.26
CA LEU A 58 11.45 -1.67 -0.44
C LEU A 58 10.94 -0.38 -1.07
N ALA A 59 10.43 0.53 -0.25
CA ALA A 59 9.94 1.82 -0.71
C ALA A 59 11.06 2.68 -1.31
N SER A 60 12.31 2.47 -0.90
CA SER A 60 13.46 3.15 -1.49
C SER A 60 13.79 2.67 -2.90
N ASP A 61 13.31 1.48 -3.28
CA ASP A 61 13.42 0.97 -4.64
C ASP A 61 12.26 1.50 -5.47
N GLU A 62 12.30 2.80 -5.71
CA GLU A 62 11.21 3.57 -6.29
C GLU A 62 10.77 3.06 -7.66
N LYS A 63 11.72 2.71 -8.52
CA LYS A 63 11.41 2.23 -9.87
C LYS A 63 10.60 0.93 -9.84
N GLU A 64 11.00 0.00 -8.98
CA GLU A 64 10.37 -1.31 -8.89
C GLU A 64 8.99 -1.25 -8.25
N TYR A 65 8.86 -0.53 -7.12
CA TYR A 65 7.57 -0.46 -6.46
C TYR A 65 6.54 0.35 -7.29
N LYS A 66 6.97 1.37 -8.03
CA LYS A 66 6.05 2.12 -8.89
C LYS A 66 5.48 1.27 -10.00
N ASN A 67 6.30 0.44 -10.64
CA ASN A 67 5.83 -0.49 -11.66
C ASN A 67 4.82 -1.49 -11.09
N LYS A 68 5.12 -2.05 -9.93
CA LYS A 68 4.22 -2.99 -9.27
C LYS A 68 2.95 -2.33 -8.79
N TYR A 69 3.04 -1.11 -8.27
CA TYR A 69 1.91 -0.34 -7.81
C TYR A 69 0.94 -0.02 -8.95
N GLU A 70 1.45 0.37 -10.11
CA GLU A 70 0.63 0.62 -11.30
C GLU A 70 -0.14 -0.64 -11.72
N GLU A 71 0.53 -1.79 -11.73
CA GLU A 71 -0.09 -3.07 -12.03
C GLU A 71 -1.21 -3.39 -11.04
N TRP A 72 -0.96 -3.21 -9.74
CA TRP A 72 -1.95 -3.43 -8.68
C TRP A 72 -3.15 -2.49 -8.84
N GLU A 73 -2.90 -1.22 -9.11
CA GLU A 73 -3.94 -0.21 -9.32
C GLU A 73 -4.81 -0.53 -10.53
N ASP A 74 -4.20 -0.93 -11.64
CA ASP A 74 -4.93 -1.35 -12.84
C ASP A 74 -5.83 -2.54 -12.57
N ASN A 75 -5.36 -3.53 -11.83
CA ASN A 75 -6.15 -4.69 -11.45
C ASN A 75 -7.35 -4.30 -10.59
N LYS A 76 -7.18 -3.35 -9.68
CA LYS A 76 -8.28 -2.82 -8.86
C LYS A 76 -9.32 -2.12 -9.70
N LYS A 77 -8.89 -1.30 -10.65
CA LYS A 77 -9.79 -0.60 -11.57
C LYS A 77 -10.59 -1.57 -12.42
N LYS A 78 -9.96 -2.63 -12.91
CA LYS A 78 -10.63 -3.68 -13.69
C LYS A 78 -11.70 -4.40 -12.87
N GLU A 79 -11.42 -4.69 -11.61
CA GLU A 79 -12.40 -5.30 -10.72
C GLU A 79 -13.61 -4.40 -10.50
N LEU A 80 -13.39 -3.12 -10.26
CA LEU A 80 -14.46 -2.13 -10.07
C LEU A 80 -15.31 -1.97 -11.32
N ALA A 81 -14.68 -1.88 -12.49
CA ALA A 81 -15.39 -1.79 -13.76
C ALA A 81 -16.22 -3.04 -14.04
N LYS A 82 -15.70 -4.21 -13.69
CA LYS A 82 -16.39 -5.49 -13.85
C LYS A 82 -17.62 -5.55 -12.97
N ASN A 83 -17.54 -5.08 -11.74
CA ASN A 83 -18.66 -5.03 -10.81
C ASN A 83 -19.76 -4.08 -11.29
N GLU A 84 -19.38 -2.93 -11.83
CA GLU A 84 -20.33 -2.00 -12.42
C GLU A 84 -21.06 -2.60 -13.61
N SER A 85 -20.36 -3.35 -14.45
CA SER A 85 -20.96 -4.02 -15.60
C SER A 85 -21.98 -5.07 -15.18
N ILE A 86 -21.73 -5.78 -14.10
CA ILE A 86 -22.64 -6.80 -13.57
C ILE A 86 -23.92 -6.18 -13.01
N ASN A 87 -23.82 -5.01 -12.43
CA ASN A 87 -24.95 -4.32 -11.80
C ASN A 87 -25.88 -3.61 -12.79
N ASN A 88 -25.47 -3.53 -14.01
CA ASN A 88 -26.27 -2.95 -15.08
C ASN A 88 -27.06 -4.03 -15.83
#